data_58e861561042de59895d9b683c762719
#
_entry.id   58e861561042de59895d9b683c762719
#
_cell.length_a   1.000
_cell.length_b   1.000
_cell.length_c   1.000
_cell.angle_alpha   90.00
_cell.angle_beta   90.00
_cell.angle_gamma   90.00
#
_symmetry.space_group_name_H-M   'P 1'
#
loop_
_entity.id
_entity.type
_entity.pdbx_description
1 polymer ?
#
loop_
_entity_poly.entity_id
_entity_poly.type
_entity_poly.pdbx_seq_one_letter_code
_entity_poly.pdbx_strand_id
1 'polypeptide(L)'
;MSAKNIEADIQRERLMEKEKNAIFAAMSNTYLCIVYANLTLNRCELFANAVVDAVLPRRTEYDKLYEYIYNKVDADYRGKFEKYFCTAAVKKHFSESGEPIVLELPQLLSDGQHWTELRAAIVSHASDELVIIIFISLIDDRRQSEIEAKQRLESINEQLRKNLTSEEQYRQAMVSGASMVYYINLTANCITDEMYETIDGVEVDVLNEVGLSVPCRFDEFANKWAEKMVSPQDRESFKKIYNREHIMQSFLDGKAEIVHEFQSKLRGEASIRVIRHTILIVYDDPAHDMVAMCTVKDVTRLRAEEYKNKISLVKAYESAKQA
;
A
#
# COMPACT_ATOMS: atom_id res chain seq x y z
N MET A 1 13.94 38.77 60.58
CA MET A 1 13.30 38.93 59.27
C MET A 1 12.26 40.03 59.37
N SER A 2 12.34 41.07 58.51
CA SER A 2 11.42 42.18 58.57
C SER A 2 10.05 41.81 58.04
N ALA A 3 8.96 42.29 58.64
CA ALA A 3 7.57 42.05 58.24
C ALA A 3 7.33 42.35 56.73
N LYS A 4 8.05 43.30 56.14
CA LYS A 4 8.04 43.57 54.69
C LYS A 4 8.51 42.43 53.80
N ASN A 5 9.47 41.64 54.26
CA ASN A 5 9.96 40.45 53.48
C ASN A 5 8.93 39.32 53.48
N ILE A 6 8.25 39.13 54.60
CA ILE A 6 7.20 38.08 54.69
C ILE A 6 6.00 38.41 53.81
N GLU A 7 5.62 39.68 53.75
CA GLU A 7 4.48 40.15 52.90
C GLU A 7 4.81 40.04 51.40
N ALA A 8 6.05 40.35 51.01
CA ALA A 8 6.52 40.18 49.64
C ALA A 8 6.58 38.72 49.20
N ASP A 9 7.01 37.82 50.10
CA ASP A 9 7.07 36.38 49.84
C ASP A 9 5.65 35.80 49.70
N ILE A 10 4.69 36.20 50.55
CA ILE A 10 3.27 35.78 50.45
C ILE A 10 2.63 36.29 49.15
N GLN A 11 2.94 37.49 48.74
CA GLN A 11 2.41 38.03 47.45
C GLN A 11 3.00 37.29 46.25
N ARG A 12 4.26 36.93 46.29
CA ARG A 12 4.92 36.16 45.24
C ARG A 12 4.37 34.74 45.12
N GLU A 13 4.14 34.07 46.25
CA GLU A 13 3.44 32.78 46.27
C GLU A 13 2.06 32.81 45.69
N ARG A 14 1.25 33.83 46.07
CA ARG A 14 -0.11 34.04 45.54
C ARG A 14 -0.13 34.31 44.04
N LEU A 15 0.85 35.04 43.54
CA LEU A 15 0.95 35.32 42.10
C LEU A 15 1.32 34.06 41.36
N MET A 16 2.30 33.27 41.81
CA MET A 16 2.69 32.01 41.23
C MET A 16 1.52 30.97 41.23
N GLU A 17 0.74 30.94 42.32
CA GLU A 17 -0.43 30.06 42.40
C GLU A 17 -1.53 30.48 41.41
N LYS A 18 -1.75 31.79 41.19
CA LYS A 18 -2.66 32.29 40.17
C LYS A 18 -2.24 31.97 38.75
N GLU A 19 -0.96 32.16 38.44
CA GLU A 19 -0.39 31.81 37.13
C GLU A 19 -0.48 30.33 36.85
N LYS A 20 -0.12 29.47 37.82
CA LYS A 20 -0.29 28.02 37.74
C LYS A 20 -1.73 27.63 37.44
N ASN A 21 -2.68 28.17 38.20
CA ASN A 21 -4.11 27.89 38.01
C ASN A 21 -4.63 28.35 36.63
N ALA A 22 -4.16 29.50 36.11
CA ALA A 22 -4.54 30.00 34.80
C ALA A 22 -4.01 29.08 33.67
N ILE A 23 -2.78 28.59 33.77
CA ILE A 23 -2.20 27.62 32.83
C ILE A 23 -3.01 26.33 32.81
N PHE A 24 -3.30 25.76 33.97
CA PHE A 24 -4.07 24.54 34.05
C PHE A 24 -5.52 24.70 33.57
N ALA A 25 -6.14 25.86 33.83
CA ALA A 25 -7.48 26.17 33.31
C ALA A 25 -7.46 26.25 31.77
N ALA A 26 -6.42 26.82 31.17
CA ALA A 26 -6.28 26.84 29.71
C ALA A 26 -6.09 25.45 29.12
N MET A 27 -5.40 24.56 29.80
CA MET A 27 -5.14 23.17 29.35
C MET A 27 -6.33 22.22 29.62
N SER A 28 -7.28 22.57 30.49
CA SER A 28 -8.42 21.74 30.85
C SER A 28 -9.36 21.40 29.68
N ASN A 29 -9.32 22.16 28.59
CA ASN A 29 -10.06 21.84 27.38
C ASN A 29 -9.44 20.70 26.54
N THR A 30 -8.17 20.44 26.75
CA THR A 30 -7.41 19.42 25.99
C THR A 30 -7.28 18.11 26.77
N TYR A 31 -7.21 18.21 28.10
CA TYR A 31 -7.00 17.05 28.97
C TYR A 31 -8.21 16.78 29.84
N LEU A 32 -8.53 15.51 30.02
CA LEU A 32 -9.57 15.06 30.92
C LEU A 32 -9.23 15.41 32.38
N CYS A 33 -7.97 15.24 32.76
CA CYS A 33 -7.44 15.58 34.06
C CYS A 33 -5.94 15.86 33.98
N ILE A 34 -5.49 16.82 34.74
CA ILE A 34 -4.07 17.09 34.96
C ILE A 34 -3.79 16.91 36.46
N VAL A 35 -2.79 16.12 36.78
CA VAL A 35 -2.39 15.82 38.16
C VAL A 35 -1.00 16.37 38.40
N TYR A 36 -0.84 17.21 39.37
CA TYR A 36 0.45 17.66 39.89
C TYR A 36 0.74 16.90 41.18
N ALA A 37 1.74 16.02 41.19
CA ALA A 37 1.99 15.13 42.31
C ALA A 37 3.40 15.22 42.86
N ASN A 38 3.50 15.43 44.19
CA ASN A 38 4.71 15.23 44.95
C ASN A 38 4.70 13.83 45.55
N LEU A 39 5.45 12.93 44.91
CA LEU A 39 5.49 11.51 45.32
C LEU A 39 6.27 11.27 46.60
N THR A 40 7.18 12.16 46.98
CA THR A 40 7.93 12.07 48.25
C THR A 40 7.01 12.32 49.41
N LEU A 41 6.14 13.32 49.31
CA LEU A 41 5.17 13.70 50.35
C LEU A 41 3.84 12.96 50.22
N ASN A 42 3.68 12.10 49.25
CA ASN A 42 2.41 11.42 48.93
C ASN A 42 1.24 12.41 48.78
N ARG A 43 1.42 13.50 48.07
CA ARG A 43 0.41 14.55 47.88
C ARG A 43 0.22 14.86 46.41
N CYS A 44 -1.01 15.08 46.00
CA CYS A 44 -1.32 15.53 44.65
C CYS A 44 -2.40 16.62 44.63
N GLU A 45 -2.39 17.42 43.58
CA GLU A 45 -3.41 18.41 43.24
C GLU A 45 -3.98 18.09 41.85
N LEU A 46 -5.30 17.95 41.78
CA LEU A 46 -6.05 17.62 40.56
C LEU A 46 -6.63 18.85 39.93
N PHE A 47 -6.49 18.96 38.62
CA PHE A 47 -7.09 19.94 37.75
C PHE A 47 -7.94 19.18 36.73
N ALA A 48 -9.17 18.83 37.15
CA ALA A 48 -10.08 18.01 36.33
C ALA A 48 -10.96 18.87 35.46
N ASN A 49 -11.33 18.35 34.28
CA ASN A 49 -12.44 18.85 33.49
C ASN A 49 -13.77 18.38 34.16
N ALA A 50 -14.88 19.05 33.86
CA ALA A 50 -16.21 18.77 34.42
C ALA A 50 -16.71 17.31 34.21
N VAL A 51 -16.08 16.55 33.30
CA VAL A 51 -16.42 15.15 32.99
C VAL A 51 -15.81 14.16 34.00
N VAL A 52 -14.78 14.56 34.76
CA VAL A 52 -14.22 13.71 35.82
C VAL A 52 -15.09 13.88 37.06
N ASP A 53 -15.78 12.81 37.44
CA ASP A 53 -16.57 12.80 38.68
C ASP A 53 -15.73 13.34 39.84
N ALA A 54 -16.19 14.39 40.48
CA ALA A 54 -15.55 15.04 41.59
C ALA A 54 -15.59 14.17 42.88
N VAL A 55 -15.27 12.88 42.76
CA VAL A 55 -15.24 11.93 43.87
C VAL A 55 -14.05 12.16 44.77
N LEU A 56 -12.95 12.67 44.20
CA LEU A 56 -11.76 12.99 44.95
C LEU A 56 -11.64 14.52 45.16
N PRO A 57 -11.26 14.98 46.37
CA PRO A 57 -11.01 16.39 46.60
C PRO A 57 -9.82 16.85 45.73
N ARG A 58 -9.85 18.12 45.32
CA ARG A 58 -8.79 18.72 44.49
C ARG A 58 -7.37 18.46 45.02
N ARG A 59 -7.20 18.46 46.34
CA ARG A 59 -5.96 18.09 47.04
C ARG A 59 -6.18 16.78 47.77
N THR A 60 -5.40 15.75 47.40
CA THR A 60 -5.51 14.42 47.95
C THR A 60 -4.14 13.73 48.04
N GLU A 61 -4.10 12.53 48.60
CA GLU A 61 -2.91 11.67 48.56
C GLU A 61 -2.77 10.99 47.20
N TYR A 62 -1.54 10.83 46.72
CA TYR A 62 -1.30 10.16 45.44
C TYR A 62 -1.80 8.69 45.46
N ASP A 63 -1.61 7.99 46.59
CA ASP A 63 -2.07 6.59 46.70
C ASP A 63 -3.58 6.47 46.58
N LYS A 64 -4.37 7.42 47.12
CA LYS A 64 -5.82 7.45 46.94
C LYS A 64 -6.24 7.72 45.50
N LEU A 65 -5.51 8.57 44.82
CA LEU A 65 -5.72 8.82 43.39
C LEU A 65 -5.36 7.57 42.54
N TYR A 66 -4.24 6.92 42.89
CA TYR A 66 -3.83 5.68 42.23
C TYR A 66 -4.91 4.60 42.37
N GLU A 67 -5.44 4.34 43.60
CA GLU A 67 -6.51 3.38 43.84
C GLU A 67 -7.79 3.73 43.06
N TYR A 68 -8.16 5.01 43.03
CA TYR A 68 -9.30 5.49 42.26
C TYR A 68 -9.15 5.17 40.77
N ILE A 69 -8.02 5.52 40.15
CA ILE A 69 -7.76 5.23 38.75
C ILE A 69 -7.68 3.72 38.51
N TYR A 70 -6.99 2.96 39.35
CA TYR A 70 -6.86 1.50 39.26
C TYR A 70 -8.22 0.82 39.18
N ASN A 71 -9.19 1.26 40.01
CA ASN A 71 -10.54 0.72 39.99
C ASN A 71 -11.35 1.09 38.74
N LYS A 72 -10.99 2.16 38.04
CA LYS A 72 -11.60 2.58 36.79
C LYS A 72 -10.96 1.92 35.57
N VAL A 73 -9.73 1.43 35.70
CA VAL A 73 -9.03 0.71 34.62
C VAL A 73 -9.66 -0.65 34.39
N ASP A 74 -9.86 -1.00 33.12
CA ASP A 74 -10.31 -2.32 32.71
C ASP A 74 -9.44 -3.43 33.29
N ALA A 75 -10.09 -4.54 33.73
CA ALA A 75 -9.46 -5.62 34.49
C ALA A 75 -8.22 -6.19 33.79
N ASP A 76 -8.25 -6.32 32.45
CA ASP A 76 -7.15 -6.88 31.64
C ASP A 76 -5.92 -5.95 31.61
N TYR A 77 -6.12 -4.66 31.90
CA TYR A 77 -5.08 -3.64 31.84
C TYR A 77 -4.53 -3.23 33.23
N ARG A 78 -5.15 -3.69 34.32
CA ARG A 78 -4.74 -3.33 35.71
C ARG A 78 -3.29 -3.67 35.99
N GLY A 79 -2.83 -4.85 35.61
CA GLY A 79 -1.43 -5.25 35.81
C GLY A 79 -0.44 -4.35 35.06
N LYS A 80 -0.83 -3.87 33.87
CA LYS A 80 -0.02 -2.91 33.10
C LYS A 80 -0.01 -1.54 33.79
N PHE A 81 -1.15 -1.08 34.29
CA PHE A 81 -1.24 0.18 35.03
C PHE A 81 -0.41 0.14 36.33
N GLU A 82 -0.53 -0.92 37.12
CA GLU A 82 0.24 -1.11 38.35
C GLU A 82 1.75 -1.08 38.10
N LYS A 83 2.21 -1.76 37.07
CA LYS A 83 3.62 -1.83 36.68
C LYS A 83 4.25 -0.45 36.44
N TYR A 84 3.48 0.53 36.00
CA TYR A 84 4.00 1.84 35.62
C TYR A 84 3.58 2.98 36.56
N PHE A 85 2.44 2.89 37.25
CA PHE A 85 1.84 4.00 37.99
C PHE A 85 1.73 3.82 39.49
N CYS A 86 2.05 2.63 40.06
CA CYS A 86 2.18 2.56 41.51
C CYS A 86 3.35 3.42 41.98
N THR A 87 3.24 3.99 43.18
CA THR A 87 4.22 4.94 43.74
C THR A 87 5.66 4.43 43.66
N ALA A 88 5.87 3.14 43.94
CA ALA A 88 7.24 2.54 43.89
C ALA A 88 7.76 2.46 42.45
N ALA A 89 6.88 2.09 41.48
CA ALA A 89 7.26 1.97 40.07
C ALA A 89 7.59 3.33 39.45
N VAL A 90 6.77 4.35 39.71
CA VAL A 90 7.03 5.71 39.24
C VAL A 90 8.34 6.27 39.81
N LYS A 91 8.58 6.09 41.09
CA LYS A 91 9.85 6.51 41.76
C LYS A 91 11.06 5.80 41.16
N LYS A 92 10.96 4.49 40.94
CA LYS A 92 12.02 3.70 40.32
C LYS A 92 12.28 4.17 38.88
N HIS A 93 11.22 4.31 38.04
CA HIS A 93 11.36 4.74 36.65
C HIS A 93 12.12 6.08 36.56
N PHE A 94 11.66 7.08 37.31
CA PHE A 94 12.27 8.41 37.25
C PHE A 94 13.59 8.54 37.98
N SER A 95 14.01 7.55 38.81
CA SER A 95 15.36 7.46 39.28
C SER A 95 16.37 6.86 38.30
N GLU A 96 15.86 6.02 37.39
CA GLU A 96 16.66 5.33 36.36
C GLU A 96 16.63 6.04 35.00
N SER A 97 15.52 6.72 34.67
CA SER A 97 15.30 7.40 33.41
C SER A 97 14.56 8.72 33.61
N GLY A 98 14.93 9.74 32.85
CA GLY A 98 14.20 11.01 32.76
C GLY A 98 13.05 10.98 31.73
N GLU A 99 12.86 9.88 31.02
CA GLU A 99 11.87 9.76 29.96
C GLU A 99 10.45 9.74 30.51
N PRO A 100 9.47 10.38 29.83
CA PRO A 100 8.07 10.34 30.23
C PRO A 100 7.52 8.90 30.21
N ILE A 101 6.69 8.56 31.20
CA ILE A 101 5.86 7.35 31.16
C ILE A 101 4.62 7.65 30.30
N VAL A 102 4.39 6.86 29.26
CA VAL A 102 3.18 6.94 28.42
C VAL A 102 2.47 5.61 28.44
N LEU A 103 1.19 5.63 28.81
CA LEU A 103 0.37 4.43 28.94
C LEU A 103 -1.03 4.68 28.37
N GLU A 104 -1.41 3.87 27.40
CA GLU A 104 -2.76 3.83 26.84
C GLU A 104 -3.53 2.64 27.44
N LEU A 105 -4.73 2.91 27.94
CA LEU A 105 -5.58 1.88 28.53
C LEU A 105 -7.06 2.31 28.56
N PRO A 106 -7.99 1.32 28.54
CA PRO A 106 -9.40 1.58 28.69
C PRO A 106 -9.74 1.86 30.15
N GLN A 107 -10.55 2.89 30.37
CA GLN A 107 -11.06 3.29 31.68
C GLN A 107 -12.59 3.44 31.65
N LEU A 108 -13.24 3.08 32.74
CA LEU A 108 -14.66 3.32 32.92
C LEU A 108 -14.87 4.74 33.47
N LEU A 109 -15.39 5.62 32.65
CA LEU A 109 -15.79 6.98 33.00
C LEU A 109 -17.31 7.03 33.30
N SER A 110 -17.86 8.22 33.63
CA SER A 110 -19.27 8.39 33.96
C SER A 110 -20.23 8.08 32.82
N ASP A 111 -19.81 8.25 31.59
CA ASP A 111 -20.55 8.07 30.35
C ASP A 111 -20.23 6.76 29.59
N GLY A 112 -19.31 5.96 30.14
CA GLY A 112 -18.97 4.67 29.53
C GLY A 112 -17.50 4.30 29.60
N GLN A 113 -17.13 3.26 28.86
CA GLN A 113 -15.73 2.84 28.71
C GLN A 113 -15.07 3.64 27.60
N HIS A 114 -13.95 4.27 27.92
CA HIS A 114 -13.17 5.11 27.01
C HIS A 114 -11.70 4.72 27.00
N TRP A 115 -11.05 4.90 25.87
CA TRP A 115 -9.60 4.80 25.80
C TRP A 115 -8.97 6.11 26.26
N THR A 116 -8.05 5.98 27.20
CA THR A 116 -7.31 7.11 27.78
C THR A 116 -5.82 6.92 27.61
N GLU A 117 -5.11 8.03 27.41
CA GLU A 117 -3.65 8.11 27.50
C GLU A 117 -3.28 8.80 28.81
N LEU A 118 -2.48 8.14 29.63
CA LEU A 118 -1.83 8.70 30.80
C LEU A 118 -0.37 8.98 30.45
N ARG A 119 0.04 10.23 30.60
CA ARG A 119 1.41 10.66 30.39
C ARG A 119 1.97 11.31 31.62
N ALA A 120 2.98 10.69 32.25
CA ALA A 120 3.67 11.25 33.41
C ALA A 120 5.04 11.77 33.01
N ALA A 121 5.39 12.97 33.48
CA ALA A 121 6.69 13.59 33.27
C ALA A 121 7.21 14.23 34.55
N ILE A 122 8.54 14.31 34.68
CA ILE A 122 9.17 15.01 35.80
C ILE A 122 9.00 16.51 35.66
N VAL A 123 8.60 17.16 36.76
CA VAL A 123 8.58 18.63 36.88
C VAL A 123 9.84 19.11 37.64
N SER A 124 10.20 18.43 38.73
CA SER A 124 11.35 18.72 39.52
C SER A 124 11.89 17.45 40.19
N HIS A 125 13.19 17.28 40.18
CA HIS A 125 13.90 16.24 40.89
C HIS A 125 15.02 16.92 41.70
N ALA A 126 14.65 17.55 42.83
CA ALA A 126 15.59 18.04 43.78
C ALA A 126 16.05 16.90 44.70
N SER A 127 17.20 17.01 45.39
CA SER A 127 17.86 15.93 46.13
C SER A 127 16.95 15.12 47.08
N ASP A 128 15.81 15.65 47.49
CA ASP A 128 14.85 15.00 48.40
C ASP A 128 13.39 14.99 47.94
N GLU A 129 13.05 15.59 46.79
CA GLU A 129 11.66 15.67 46.32
C GLU A 129 11.51 15.26 44.86
N LEU A 130 10.64 14.27 44.59
CA LEU A 130 10.22 13.89 43.28
C LEU A 130 8.81 14.46 42.99
N VAL A 131 8.76 15.43 42.09
CA VAL A 131 7.52 16.04 41.65
C VAL A 131 7.30 15.72 40.19
N ILE A 132 6.10 15.18 39.89
CA ILE A 132 5.68 14.82 38.52
C ILE A 132 4.39 15.53 38.15
N ILE A 133 4.15 15.61 36.85
CA ILE A 133 2.86 15.98 36.28
C ILE A 133 2.32 14.80 35.47
N ILE A 134 1.04 14.50 35.64
CA ILE A 134 0.35 13.46 34.87
C ILE A 134 -0.75 14.14 34.07
N PHE A 135 -0.75 13.90 32.76
CA PHE A 135 -1.81 14.29 31.85
C PHE A 135 -2.64 13.06 31.52
N ILE A 136 -3.96 13.20 31.63
CA ILE A 136 -4.91 12.16 31.22
C ILE A 136 -5.77 12.75 30.12
N SER A 137 -5.75 12.11 28.94
CA SER A 137 -6.52 12.52 27.75
C SER A 137 -7.35 11.39 27.19
N LEU A 138 -8.49 11.72 26.58
CA LEU A 138 -9.26 10.78 25.75
C LEU A 138 -8.58 10.59 24.41
N ILE A 139 -8.55 9.32 23.94
CA ILE A 139 -7.92 8.96 22.66
C ILE A 139 -8.82 8.09 21.78
N ASP A 140 -10.12 8.04 22.08
CA ASP A 140 -11.08 7.23 21.30
C ASP A 140 -11.07 7.61 19.81
N ASP A 141 -11.16 8.89 19.49
CA ASP A 141 -11.19 9.39 18.11
C ASP A 141 -9.90 9.05 17.37
N ARG A 142 -8.75 9.17 18.06
CA ARG A 142 -7.44 8.81 17.49
C ARG A 142 -7.40 7.32 17.16
N ARG A 143 -7.79 6.47 18.10
CA ARG A 143 -7.80 5.01 17.92
C ARG A 143 -8.79 4.58 16.85
N GLN A 144 -9.97 5.19 16.81
CA GLN A 144 -10.95 4.90 15.77
C GLN A 144 -10.39 5.26 14.38
N SER A 145 -9.76 6.42 14.25
CA SER A 145 -9.11 6.86 13.00
C SER A 145 -7.98 5.92 12.57
N GLU A 146 -7.16 5.45 13.51
CA GLU A 146 -6.09 4.48 13.26
C GLU A 146 -6.64 3.13 12.78
N ILE A 147 -7.73 2.63 13.40
CA ILE A 147 -8.39 1.38 13.00
C ILE A 147 -8.96 1.51 11.58
N GLU A 148 -9.66 2.61 11.30
CA GLU A 148 -10.21 2.86 9.97
C GLU A 148 -9.13 2.99 8.88
N ALA A 149 -8.03 3.68 9.19
CA ALA A 149 -6.90 3.79 8.28
C ALA A 149 -6.27 2.42 7.97
N LYS A 150 -6.12 1.59 9.00
CA LYS A 150 -5.60 0.22 8.84
C LYS A 150 -6.53 -0.64 7.99
N GLN A 151 -7.84 -0.61 8.24
CA GLN A 151 -8.83 -1.35 7.45
C GLN A 151 -8.85 -0.91 5.99
N ARG A 152 -8.75 0.39 5.73
CA ARG A 152 -8.64 0.92 4.35
C ARG A 152 -7.38 0.41 3.65
N LEU A 153 -6.24 0.41 4.33
CA LEU A 153 -4.98 -0.08 3.79
C LEU A 153 -5.05 -1.59 3.47
N GLU A 154 -5.64 -2.38 4.36
CA GLU A 154 -5.84 -3.82 4.14
C GLU A 154 -6.76 -4.08 2.93
N SER A 155 -7.84 -3.32 2.79
CA SER A 155 -8.75 -3.42 1.65
C SER A 155 -8.07 -3.07 0.32
N ILE A 156 -7.29 -1.98 0.29
CA ILE A 156 -6.52 -1.57 -0.90
C ILE A 156 -5.49 -2.64 -1.27
N ASN A 157 -4.77 -3.19 -0.29
CA ASN A 157 -3.78 -4.24 -0.53
C ASN A 157 -4.43 -5.53 -1.08
N GLU A 158 -5.63 -5.88 -0.60
CA GLU A 158 -6.34 -7.05 -1.13
C GLU A 158 -6.81 -6.83 -2.57
N GLN A 159 -7.33 -5.64 -2.89
CA GLN A 159 -7.70 -5.28 -4.26
C GLN A 159 -6.49 -5.30 -5.19
N LEU A 160 -5.36 -4.75 -4.76
CA LEU A 160 -4.12 -4.74 -5.53
C LEU A 160 -3.64 -6.18 -5.81
N ARG A 161 -3.68 -7.07 -4.80
CA ARG A 161 -3.33 -8.48 -4.98
C ARG A 161 -4.24 -9.18 -6.00
N LYS A 162 -5.56 -8.95 -5.93
CA LYS A 162 -6.51 -9.52 -6.89
C LYS A 162 -6.22 -9.05 -8.31
N ASN A 163 -5.96 -7.76 -8.49
CA ASN A 163 -5.62 -7.20 -9.80
C ASN A 163 -4.32 -7.78 -10.35
N LEU A 164 -3.25 -7.84 -9.54
CA LEU A 164 -1.98 -8.43 -9.93
C LEU A 164 -2.12 -9.91 -10.30
N THR A 165 -2.90 -10.69 -9.54
CA THR A 165 -3.14 -12.10 -9.84
C THR A 165 -3.89 -12.26 -11.16
N SER A 166 -4.91 -11.44 -11.42
CA SER A 166 -5.67 -11.47 -12.67
C SER A 166 -4.79 -11.08 -13.87
N GLU A 167 -3.96 -10.06 -13.73
CA GLU A 167 -3.00 -9.64 -14.76
C GLU A 167 -1.97 -10.73 -15.06
N GLU A 168 -1.42 -11.35 -14.03
CA GLU A 168 -0.47 -12.46 -14.17
C GLU A 168 -1.11 -13.65 -14.88
N GLN A 169 -2.36 -14.03 -14.51
CA GLN A 169 -3.10 -15.10 -15.17
C GLN A 169 -3.37 -14.78 -16.63
N TYR A 170 -3.76 -13.53 -16.94
CA TYR A 170 -3.98 -13.09 -18.31
C TYR A 170 -2.69 -13.16 -19.13
N ARG A 171 -1.59 -12.65 -18.58
CA ARG A 171 -0.26 -12.72 -19.20
C ARG A 171 0.18 -14.16 -19.45
N GLN A 172 0.02 -15.06 -18.47
CA GLN A 172 0.33 -16.47 -18.62
C GLN A 172 -0.51 -17.16 -19.70
N ALA A 173 -1.82 -16.83 -19.78
CA ALA A 173 -2.70 -17.35 -20.81
C ALA A 173 -2.29 -16.87 -22.22
N MET A 174 -1.85 -15.63 -22.35
CA MET A 174 -1.37 -15.09 -23.63
C MET A 174 -0.06 -15.78 -24.08
N VAL A 175 0.87 -15.96 -23.14
CA VAL A 175 2.16 -16.61 -23.42
C VAL A 175 2.01 -18.12 -23.62
N SER A 176 0.98 -18.75 -23.04
CA SER A 176 0.78 -20.19 -23.15
C SER A 176 0.65 -20.67 -24.59
N GLY A 177 1.54 -21.57 -25.00
CA GLY A 177 1.63 -22.08 -26.37
C GLY A 177 2.15 -21.08 -27.41
N ALA A 178 2.73 -19.95 -26.98
CA ALA A 178 3.48 -19.09 -27.88
C ALA A 178 4.83 -19.75 -28.24
N SER A 179 5.21 -19.70 -29.52
CA SER A 179 6.53 -20.10 -29.97
C SER A 179 7.58 -19.02 -29.77
N MET A 180 7.12 -17.76 -29.67
CA MET A 180 7.98 -16.60 -29.40
C MET A 180 7.19 -15.53 -28.62
N VAL A 181 7.89 -14.83 -27.71
CA VAL A 181 7.40 -13.63 -27.00
C VAL A 181 8.49 -12.57 -27.08
N TYR A 182 8.12 -11.34 -27.39
CA TYR A 182 9.05 -10.23 -27.43
C TYR A 182 8.36 -8.90 -27.11
N TYR A 183 9.17 -7.88 -26.82
CA TYR A 183 8.70 -6.56 -26.44
C TYR A 183 9.18 -5.48 -27.41
N ILE A 184 8.33 -4.47 -27.59
CA ILE A 184 8.63 -3.32 -28.44
C ILE A 184 8.39 -2.06 -27.63
N ASN A 185 9.37 -1.17 -27.54
CA ASN A 185 9.12 0.20 -27.11
C ASN A 185 8.62 1.00 -28.32
N LEU A 186 7.30 1.23 -28.37
CA LEU A 186 6.66 1.94 -29.47
C LEU A 186 7.01 3.44 -29.45
N THR A 187 7.19 4.05 -28.26
CA THR A 187 7.59 5.45 -28.16
C THR A 187 8.99 5.67 -28.73
N ALA A 188 9.94 4.84 -28.33
CA ALA A 188 11.33 4.90 -28.82
C ALA A 188 11.52 4.24 -30.19
N ASN A 189 10.51 3.53 -30.73
CA ASN A 189 10.62 2.75 -31.97
C ASN A 189 11.77 1.73 -31.91
N CYS A 190 11.87 0.98 -30.83
CA CYS A 190 13.04 0.14 -30.55
C CYS A 190 12.64 -1.25 -30.04
N ILE A 191 13.42 -2.26 -30.47
CA ILE A 191 13.47 -3.61 -29.91
C ILE A 191 14.84 -3.76 -29.27
N THR A 192 14.86 -4.10 -27.97
CA THR A 192 16.09 -4.22 -27.18
C THR A 192 16.45 -5.66 -26.85
N ASP A 193 15.46 -6.54 -26.88
CA ASP A 193 15.60 -7.94 -26.47
C ASP A 193 15.85 -8.84 -27.68
N GLU A 194 16.66 -9.86 -27.51
CA GLU A 194 16.85 -10.91 -28.48
C GLU A 194 15.55 -11.68 -28.73
N MET A 195 15.34 -12.14 -29.96
CA MET A 195 14.10 -12.78 -30.38
C MET A 195 14.37 -14.20 -30.88
N TYR A 196 14.04 -15.16 -30.03
CA TYR A 196 14.17 -16.59 -30.37
C TYR A 196 12.80 -17.21 -30.58
N GLU A 197 12.65 -17.96 -31.67
CA GLU A 197 11.50 -18.80 -31.92
C GLU A 197 11.89 -20.26 -31.87
N THR A 198 11.12 -21.08 -31.12
CA THR A 198 11.32 -22.53 -31.09
C THR A 198 10.50 -23.17 -32.22
N ILE A 199 11.19 -23.78 -33.19
CA ILE A 199 10.59 -24.46 -34.33
C ILE A 199 11.11 -25.89 -34.34
N ASP A 200 10.19 -26.87 -34.27
CA ASP A 200 10.53 -28.32 -34.22
C ASP A 200 11.62 -28.66 -33.19
N GLY A 201 11.63 -27.95 -32.05
CA GLY A 201 12.57 -28.10 -30.97
C GLY A 201 13.95 -27.43 -31.18
N VAL A 202 14.11 -26.66 -32.24
CA VAL A 202 15.33 -25.87 -32.54
C VAL A 202 15.05 -24.40 -32.26
N GLU A 203 15.92 -23.73 -31.51
CA GLU A 203 15.86 -22.28 -31.35
C GLU A 203 16.46 -21.58 -32.57
N VAL A 204 15.70 -20.66 -33.12
CA VAL A 204 16.07 -19.84 -34.28
C VAL A 204 16.09 -18.37 -33.84
N ASP A 205 17.20 -17.70 -34.06
CA ASP A 205 17.33 -16.26 -33.87
C ASP A 205 16.63 -15.50 -35.03
N VAL A 206 15.45 -15.00 -34.76
CA VAL A 206 14.58 -14.34 -35.75
C VAL A 206 15.19 -13.03 -36.26
N LEU A 207 15.88 -12.28 -35.40
CA LEU A 207 16.54 -11.04 -35.81
C LEU A 207 17.70 -11.31 -36.80
N ASN A 208 18.48 -12.31 -36.52
CA ASN A 208 19.58 -12.72 -37.41
C ASN A 208 19.04 -13.23 -38.76
N GLU A 209 17.94 -13.97 -38.78
CA GLU A 209 17.30 -14.42 -40.02
C GLU A 209 16.84 -13.24 -40.90
N VAL A 210 16.39 -12.15 -40.32
CA VAL A 210 16.06 -10.92 -41.07
C VAL A 210 17.28 -10.02 -41.33
N GLY A 211 18.45 -10.35 -40.77
CA GLY A 211 19.68 -9.58 -40.90
C GLY A 211 19.71 -8.34 -40.03
N LEU A 212 19.24 -8.47 -38.78
CA LEU A 212 19.28 -7.47 -37.74
C LEU A 212 19.92 -8.03 -36.48
N SER A 213 20.26 -7.14 -35.53
CA SER A 213 20.69 -7.44 -34.19
C SER A 213 20.16 -6.39 -33.22
N VAL A 214 20.07 -6.71 -31.95
CA VAL A 214 19.65 -5.74 -30.92
C VAL A 214 20.77 -4.75 -30.59
N PRO A 215 20.41 -3.49 -30.25
CA PRO A 215 19.09 -2.89 -30.42
C PRO A 215 18.80 -2.57 -31.89
N CYS A 216 17.54 -2.72 -32.32
CA CYS A 216 17.13 -2.37 -33.67
C CYS A 216 15.82 -1.57 -33.67
N ARG A 217 15.56 -0.88 -34.80
CA ARG A 217 14.31 -0.15 -35.00
C ARG A 217 13.18 -1.10 -35.32
N PHE A 218 12.00 -0.92 -34.66
CA PHE A 218 10.81 -1.73 -34.94
C PHE A 218 10.33 -1.62 -36.39
N ASP A 219 10.30 -0.41 -36.95
CA ASP A 219 9.90 -0.20 -38.36
C ASP A 219 10.80 -0.99 -39.33
N GLU A 220 12.11 -1.01 -39.09
CA GLU A 220 13.07 -1.74 -39.91
C GLU A 220 12.83 -3.26 -39.79
N PHE A 221 12.64 -3.75 -38.56
CA PHE A 221 12.32 -5.13 -38.28
C PHE A 221 11.05 -5.57 -39.00
N ALA A 222 9.93 -4.83 -38.81
CA ALA A 222 8.66 -5.14 -39.43
C ALA A 222 8.73 -5.21 -40.97
N ASN A 223 9.46 -4.29 -41.59
CA ASN A 223 9.64 -4.30 -43.04
C ASN A 223 10.49 -5.50 -43.51
N LYS A 224 11.60 -5.77 -42.84
CA LYS A 224 12.45 -6.93 -43.20
C LYS A 224 11.74 -8.25 -42.93
N TRP A 225 10.97 -8.36 -41.87
CA TRP A 225 10.14 -9.54 -41.61
C TRP A 225 9.11 -9.73 -42.74
N ALA A 226 8.38 -8.68 -43.10
CA ALA A 226 7.43 -8.75 -44.20
C ALA A 226 8.06 -9.25 -45.51
N GLU A 227 9.25 -8.80 -45.84
CA GLU A 227 9.92 -9.14 -47.10
C GLU A 227 10.49 -10.55 -47.10
N LYS A 228 11.10 -10.99 -45.99
CA LYS A 228 11.81 -12.27 -45.91
C LYS A 228 10.98 -13.44 -45.52
N MET A 229 10.00 -13.22 -44.60
CA MET A 229 9.32 -14.30 -43.93
C MET A 229 7.81 -14.40 -44.24
N VAL A 230 7.15 -13.25 -44.50
CA VAL A 230 5.70 -13.23 -44.77
C VAL A 230 5.44 -13.60 -46.22
N SER A 231 4.41 -14.46 -46.42
CA SER A 231 4.03 -14.85 -47.78
C SER A 231 3.63 -13.63 -48.64
N PRO A 232 3.88 -13.64 -49.95
CA PRO A 232 3.64 -12.46 -50.82
C PRO A 232 2.18 -11.95 -50.74
N GLN A 233 1.24 -12.84 -50.55
CA GLN A 233 -0.20 -12.51 -50.48
C GLN A 233 -0.57 -11.75 -49.20
N ASP A 234 0.17 -11.95 -48.11
CA ASP A 234 -0.14 -11.36 -46.81
C ASP A 234 0.72 -10.11 -46.52
N ARG A 235 1.75 -9.78 -47.34
CA ARG A 235 2.67 -8.70 -47.10
C ARG A 235 2.04 -7.33 -46.95
N GLU A 236 1.08 -7.01 -47.80
CA GLU A 236 0.40 -5.70 -47.72
C GLU A 236 -0.41 -5.54 -46.45
N SER A 237 -1.18 -6.57 -46.06
CA SER A 237 -1.92 -6.56 -44.79
C SER A 237 -1.00 -6.51 -43.60
N PHE A 238 0.10 -7.28 -43.64
CA PHE A 238 1.12 -7.27 -42.60
C PHE A 238 1.72 -5.89 -42.43
N LYS A 239 2.26 -5.26 -43.51
CA LYS A 239 2.87 -3.92 -43.43
C LYS A 239 1.91 -2.86 -42.91
N LYS A 240 0.62 -2.96 -43.24
CA LYS A 240 -0.40 -2.04 -42.74
C LYS A 240 -0.62 -2.18 -41.24
N ILE A 241 -0.70 -3.41 -40.73
CA ILE A 241 -0.95 -3.70 -39.31
C ILE A 241 0.28 -3.46 -38.46
N TYR A 242 1.46 -3.87 -38.94
CA TYR A 242 2.74 -3.71 -38.23
C TYR A 242 3.44 -2.37 -38.54
N ASN A 243 2.63 -1.36 -38.83
CA ASN A 243 3.07 0.02 -38.87
C ASN A 243 2.97 0.61 -37.46
N ARG A 244 4.06 1.20 -36.97
CA ARG A 244 4.15 1.79 -35.62
C ARG A 244 3.04 2.79 -35.35
N GLU A 245 2.78 3.70 -36.28
CA GLU A 245 1.76 4.74 -36.14
C GLU A 245 0.37 4.12 -36.06
N HIS A 246 0.10 3.09 -36.87
CA HIS A 246 -1.17 2.35 -36.82
C HIS A 246 -1.39 1.64 -35.49
N ILE A 247 -0.35 1.03 -34.92
CA ILE A 247 -0.43 0.37 -33.61
C ILE A 247 -0.72 1.39 -32.51
N MET A 248 0.03 2.49 -32.48
CA MET A 248 -0.17 3.57 -31.50
C MET A 248 -1.56 4.19 -31.62
N GLN A 249 -2.03 4.46 -32.87
CA GLN A 249 -3.36 5.01 -33.08
C GLN A 249 -4.47 4.04 -32.65
N SER A 250 -4.30 2.74 -32.88
CA SER A 250 -5.25 1.71 -32.44
C SER A 250 -5.42 1.73 -30.91
N PHE A 251 -4.34 1.92 -30.17
CA PHE A 251 -4.41 2.05 -28.72
C PHE A 251 -5.14 3.33 -28.29
N LEU A 252 -4.86 4.46 -28.93
CA LEU A 252 -5.56 5.73 -28.65
C LEU A 252 -7.05 5.63 -28.97
N ASP A 253 -7.43 4.79 -29.92
CA ASP A 253 -8.82 4.47 -30.29
C ASP A 253 -9.47 3.44 -29.32
N GLY A 254 -8.78 3.06 -28.22
CA GLY A 254 -9.29 2.16 -27.18
C GLY A 254 -9.07 0.66 -27.46
N LYS A 255 -8.24 0.30 -28.44
CA LYS A 255 -7.89 -1.10 -28.75
C LYS A 255 -6.54 -1.44 -28.10
N ALA A 256 -6.58 -2.05 -26.94
CA ALA A 256 -5.37 -2.50 -26.26
C ALA A 256 -4.73 -3.75 -26.88
N GLU A 257 -5.48 -4.50 -27.73
CA GLU A 257 -5.03 -5.74 -28.35
C GLU A 257 -5.25 -5.70 -29.87
N ILE A 258 -4.25 -6.15 -30.63
CA ILE A 258 -4.33 -6.36 -32.06
C ILE A 258 -3.94 -7.81 -32.34
N VAL A 259 -4.84 -8.56 -33.00
CA VAL A 259 -4.61 -9.95 -33.43
C VAL A 259 -4.59 -10.01 -34.95
N HIS A 260 -3.53 -10.62 -35.49
CA HIS A 260 -3.40 -10.81 -36.94
C HIS A 260 -2.89 -12.22 -37.24
N GLU A 261 -3.47 -12.86 -38.26
CA GLU A 261 -2.99 -14.14 -38.78
C GLU A 261 -2.45 -13.94 -40.21
N PHE A 262 -1.29 -14.53 -40.45
CA PHE A 262 -0.63 -14.49 -41.74
C PHE A 262 0.17 -15.76 -41.98
N GLN A 263 0.46 -16.03 -43.26
CA GLN A 263 1.32 -17.13 -43.63
C GLN A 263 2.79 -16.71 -43.58
N SER A 264 3.60 -17.49 -42.90
CA SER A 264 5.03 -17.24 -42.72
C SER A 264 5.86 -18.51 -42.97
N LYS A 265 7.08 -18.28 -43.39
CA LYS A 265 8.08 -19.34 -43.59
C LYS A 265 9.46 -18.83 -43.21
N LEU A 266 10.05 -19.45 -42.20
CA LEU A 266 11.44 -19.21 -41.86
C LEU A 266 12.39 -19.91 -42.84
N ARG A 267 13.61 -19.40 -42.91
CA ARG A 267 14.64 -20.00 -43.76
C ARG A 267 14.94 -21.44 -43.31
N GLY A 268 14.88 -22.37 -44.26
CA GLY A 268 15.12 -23.79 -43.99
C GLY A 268 13.87 -24.62 -43.61
N GLU A 269 12.73 -24.01 -43.36
CA GLU A 269 11.50 -24.75 -43.14
C GLU A 269 10.98 -25.43 -44.43
N ALA A 270 10.46 -26.65 -44.27
CA ALA A 270 9.89 -27.39 -45.38
C ALA A 270 8.52 -26.86 -45.84
N SER A 271 7.71 -26.31 -44.91
CA SER A 271 6.33 -25.88 -45.14
C SER A 271 6.06 -24.46 -44.67
N ILE A 272 5.03 -23.85 -45.27
CA ILE A 272 4.48 -22.56 -44.81
C ILE A 272 3.63 -22.82 -43.57
N ARG A 273 3.83 -22.00 -42.54
CA ARG A 273 3.03 -22.00 -41.33
C ARG A 273 1.98 -20.87 -41.34
N VAL A 274 0.88 -21.09 -40.64
CA VAL A 274 -0.08 -20.01 -40.30
C VAL A 274 0.25 -19.51 -38.90
N ILE A 275 0.71 -18.30 -38.84
CA ILE A 275 1.12 -17.62 -37.59
C ILE A 275 -0.02 -16.72 -37.12
N ARG A 276 -0.40 -16.87 -35.86
CA ARG A 276 -1.19 -15.88 -35.14
C ARG A 276 -0.27 -15.02 -34.32
N HIS A 277 -0.25 -13.76 -34.62
CA HIS A 277 0.51 -12.75 -33.88
C HIS A 277 -0.45 -11.86 -33.11
N THR A 278 -0.19 -11.73 -31.80
CA THR A 278 -0.97 -10.87 -30.92
C THR A 278 -0.06 -9.77 -30.39
N ILE A 279 -0.48 -8.54 -30.51
CA ILE A 279 0.18 -7.35 -29.98
C ILE A 279 -0.69 -6.82 -28.85
N LEU A 280 -0.22 -6.90 -27.62
CA LEU A 280 -0.84 -6.28 -26.44
C LEU A 280 -0.12 -4.97 -26.14
N ILE A 281 -0.84 -3.86 -26.18
CA ILE A 281 -0.28 -2.53 -25.99
C ILE A 281 -0.55 -2.09 -24.57
N VAL A 282 0.50 -1.64 -23.88
CA VAL A 282 0.46 -1.13 -22.51
C VAL A 282 1.12 0.24 -22.45
N TYR A 283 0.51 1.14 -21.71
CA TYR A 283 1.12 2.44 -21.39
C TYR A 283 1.88 2.31 -20.07
N ASP A 284 3.18 2.54 -20.09
CA ASP A 284 4.02 2.56 -18.90
C ASP A 284 3.99 3.98 -18.32
N ASP A 285 3.15 4.17 -17.30
CA ASP A 285 2.91 5.48 -16.68
C ASP A 285 4.16 6.13 -16.06
N PRO A 286 5.06 5.43 -15.36
CA PRO A 286 6.27 6.03 -14.83
C PRO A 286 7.26 6.54 -15.89
N ALA A 287 7.36 5.82 -17.00
CA ALA A 287 8.28 6.17 -18.10
C ALA A 287 7.61 7.03 -19.17
N HIS A 288 6.29 7.17 -19.16
CA HIS A 288 5.48 7.76 -20.22
C HIS A 288 5.71 7.09 -21.59
N ASP A 289 6.04 5.81 -21.56
CA ASP A 289 6.33 5.02 -22.75
C ASP A 289 5.15 4.12 -23.12
N MET A 290 4.90 4.01 -24.42
CA MET A 290 3.99 3.02 -24.98
C MET A 290 4.80 1.79 -25.34
N VAL A 291 4.51 0.67 -24.67
CA VAL A 291 5.20 -0.61 -24.84
C VAL A 291 4.21 -1.65 -25.37
N ALA A 292 4.65 -2.50 -26.28
CA ALA A 292 3.86 -3.64 -26.74
C ALA A 292 4.53 -4.96 -26.38
N MET A 293 3.75 -5.88 -25.78
CA MET A 293 4.11 -7.28 -25.65
C MET A 293 3.55 -8.03 -26.85
N CYS A 294 4.41 -8.71 -27.57
CA CYS A 294 4.05 -9.46 -28.77
C CYS A 294 4.17 -10.96 -28.52
N THR A 295 3.16 -11.72 -28.91
CA THR A 295 3.19 -13.19 -28.88
C THR A 295 2.97 -13.75 -30.25
N VAL A 296 3.76 -14.77 -30.61
CA VAL A 296 3.69 -15.50 -31.87
C VAL A 296 3.28 -16.92 -31.60
N LYS A 297 2.22 -17.41 -32.26
CA LYS A 297 1.72 -18.79 -32.13
C LYS A 297 1.60 -19.42 -33.49
N ASP A 298 2.12 -20.65 -33.65
CA ASP A 298 1.83 -21.47 -34.81
C ASP A 298 0.41 -22.07 -34.67
N VAL A 299 -0.49 -21.66 -35.52
CA VAL A 299 -1.88 -22.14 -35.55
C VAL A 299 -2.20 -23.00 -36.78
N THR A 300 -1.19 -23.45 -37.49
CA THR A 300 -1.32 -24.23 -38.72
C THR A 300 -2.20 -25.47 -38.52
N ARG A 301 -1.92 -26.25 -37.49
CA ARG A 301 -2.70 -27.44 -37.19
C ARG A 301 -4.15 -27.14 -36.81
N LEU A 302 -4.34 -26.12 -35.99
CA LEU A 302 -5.67 -25.68 -35.58
C LEU A 302 -6.50 -25.25 -36.79
N ARG A 303 -5.94 -24.47 -37.70
CA ARG A 303 -6.62 -24.02 -38.91
C ARG A 303 -6.92 -25.18 -39.87
N ALA A 304 -6.02 -26.13 -39.99
CA ALA A 304 -6.26 -27.33 -40.79
C ALA A 304 -7.42 -28.21 -40.23
N GLU A 305 -7.49 -28.35 -38.91
CA GLU A 305 -8.59 -29.07 -38.24
C GLU A 305 -9.94 -28.34 -38.41
N GLU A 306 -9.97 -27.01 -38.21
CA GLU A 306 -11.16 -26.19 -38.42
C GLU A 306 -11.65 -26.29 -39.87
N TYR A 307 -10.76 -26.26 -40.85
CA TYR A 307 -11.11 -26.41 -42.26
C TYR A 307 -11.72 -27.79 -42.57
N LYS A 308 -11.12 -28.87 -42.04
CA LYS A 308 -11.67 -30.24 -42.17
C LYS A 308 -13.06 -30.34 -41.58
N ASN A 309 -13.28 -29.79 -40.40
CA ASN A 309 -14.56 -29.79 -39.71
C ASN A 309 -15.64 -29.00 -40.53
N LYS A 310 -15.24 -27.85 -41.06
CA LYS A 310 -16.14 -27.05 -41.92
C LYS A 310 -16.56 -27.80 -43.19
N ILE A 311 -15.61 -28.48 -43.86
CA ILE A 311 -15.93 -29.32 -45.05
C ILE A 311 -16.87 -30.45 -44.66
N SER A 312 -16.62 -31.14 -43.55
CA SER A 312 -17.46 -32.22 -43.07
C SER A 312 -18.88 -31.77 -42.77
N LEU A 313 -19.02 -30.59 -42.16
CA LEU A 313 -20.33 -29.98 -41.87
C LEU A 313 -21.09 -29.63 -43.15
N VAL A 314 -20.40 -29.04 -44.14
CA VAL A 314 -21.01 -28.71 -45.43
C VAL A 314 -21.49 -29.97 -46.14
N LYS A 315 -20.68 -31.02 -46.20
CA LYS A 315 -21.07 -32.32 -46.79
C LYS A 315 -22.26 -32.95 -46.08
N ALA A 316 -22.29 -32.94 -44.75
CA ALA A 316 -23.41 -33.44 -43.97
C ALA A 316 -24.73 -32.67 -44.27
N TYR A 317 -24.62 -31.33 -44.35
CA TYR A 317 -25.75 -30.46 -44.71
C TYR A 317 -26.29 -30.74 -46.11
N GLU A 318 -25.42 -30.89 -47.12
CA GLU A 318 -25.80 -31.22 -48.49
C GLU A 318 -26.47 -32.60 -48.58
N SER A 319 -25.95 -33.59 -47.87
CA SER A 319 -26.56 -34.94 -47.80
C SER A 319 -27.94 -34.92 -47.15
N ALA A 320 -28.12 -34.15 -46.07
CA ALA A 320 -29.42 -34.00 -45.40
C ALA A 320 -30.46 -33.25 -46.25
N LYS A 321 -30.03 -32.42 -47.19
CA LYS A 321 -30.91 -31.69 -48.11
C LYS A 321 -31.36 -32.53 -49.29
N GLN A 322 -30.64 -33.62 -49.59
CA GLN A 322 -30.95 -34.53 -50.68
C GLN A 322 -31.79 -35.76 -50.24
N ALA A 323 -31.91 -35.99 -48.92
CA ALA A 323 -32.79 -37.00 -48.33
C ALA A 323 -34.18 -36.44 -48.03
#